data_29ac9327ebdade18b7d73add362296a5
#
_entry.id   29ac9327ebdade18b7d73add362296a5
#
_cell.length_a   1.000
_cell.length_b   1.000
_cell.length_c   1.000
_cell.angle_alpha   90.00
_cell.angle_beta   90.00
_cell.angle_gamma   90.00
#
_symmetry.space_group_name_H-M   'P 1'
#
loop_
_entity.id
_entity.type
_entity.pdbx_description
1 polymer ?
#
loop_
_entity_poly.entity_id
_entity_poly.type
_entity_poly.pdbx_seq_one_letter_code
_entity_poly.pdbx_strand_id
1 'polypeptide(L)'
;MLESNLHLDFTGKILNSLNDWVSIDNDRQNDVVLTPRYITNMMARLAHTNKDSFVWDLAMGSAGFLVSAMDIMVKDAKNTIQDKQKLECKIQNIKENQLLGVEILGNIYILAVLNMILMGDGSSNMVNGNSHELYKNYTQFPANVFLLNPPYSAEGKGFIFVQEALSQMTKGYAAIIIQENAGSGNGLPYTKNILKNNTLVASIHMPTDLFGGKASVQTAIYVFKVARPHEEDDLVTFLDFSEDGYTRMNRKKSGQKVNLRDTDHAKERYEEVVAIVSDKKPKTNYYTERNHKVIKDTITLEGNDWTYNQHLKIDTTPAEEDFKRTVADYLSWKVSQVIGGQNG
;
A
#
# COMPACT_ATOMS: atom_id res chain seq x y z
N MET A 1 3.97 16.20 -21.58
CA MET A 1 2.94 15.41 -20.84
C MET A 1 2.62 14.06 -21.50
N LEU A 2 2.65 13.93 -22.83
CA LEU A 2 2.44 12.65 -23.54
C LEU A 2 3.69 11.73 -23.48
N GLU A 3 4.91 12.26 -23.51
CA GLU A 3 6.15 11.47 -23.49
C GLU A 3 6.38 10.75 -22.15
N SER A 4 6.03 11.36 -21.00
CA SER A 4 6.19 10.72 -19.70
C SER A 4 5.27 9.50 -19.50
N ASN A 5 4.08 9.53 -20.06
CA ASN A 5 3.13 8.41 -19.97
C ASN A 5 3.51 7.25 -20.92
N LEU A 6 4.14 7.55 -22.05
CA LEU A 6 4.57 6.53 -23.02
C LEU A 6 5.71 5.65 -22.47
N HIS A 7 6.69 6.27 -21.79
CA HIS A 7 7.78 5.54 -21.14
C HIS A 7 7.28 4.66 -19.99
N LEU A 8 6.33 5.13 -19.19
CA LEU A 8 5.74 4.38 -18.08
C LEU A 8 4.96 3.15 -18.57
N ASP A 9 4.19 3.27 -19.65
CA ASP A 9 3.44 2.16 -20.25
C ASP A 9 4.37 1.16 -20.97
N PHE A 10 5.43 1.65 -21.61
CA PHE A 10 6.42 0.83 -22.31
C PHE A 10 7.25 0.00 -21.34
N THR A 11 7.73 0.59 -20.25
CA THR A 11 8.48 -0.11 -19.20
C THR A 11 7.63 -1.18 -18.51
N GLY A 12 6.38 -0.86 -18.19
CA GLY A 12 5.43 -1.84 -17.62
C GLY A 12 5.16 -3.00 -18.59
N LYS A 13 5.08 -2.75 -19.90
CA LYS A 13 4.91 -3.81 -20.91
C LYS A 13 6.15 -4.68 -21.05
N ILE A 14 7.35 -4.09 -21.05
CA ILE A 14 8.62 -4.84 -21.09
C ILE A 14 8.75 -5.70 -19.84
N LEU A 15 8.51 -5.16 -18.65
CA LEU A 15 8.59 -5.90 -17.40
C LEU A 15 7.58 -7.06 -17.34
N ASN A 16 6.36 -6.87 -17.83
CA ASN A 16 5.38 -7.94 -17.94
C ASN A 16 5.82 -9.02 -18.95
N SER A 17 6.47 -8.63 -20.06
CA SER A 17 7.01 -9.57 -21.04
C SER A 17 8.25 -10.30 -20.52
N LEU A 18 9.10 -9.64 -19.74
CA LEU A 18 10.26 -10.26 -19.09
C LEU A 18 9.83 -11.23 -17.98
N ASN A 19 8.76 -10.95 -17.25
CA ASN A 19 8.16 -11.90 -16.30
C ASN A 19 7.69 -13.19 -16.98
N ASP A 20 7.21 -13.11 -18.23
CA ASP A 20 6.83 -14.28 -19.03
C ASP A 20 8.06 -15.08 -19.50
N TRP A 21 9.20 -14.42 -19.66
CA TRP A 21 10.46 -15.00 -20.13
C TRP A 21 11.32 -15.59 -18.99
N VAL A 22 11.28 -14.99 -17.83
CA VAL A 22 11.93 -15.53 -16.64
C VAL A 22 11.06 -16.66 -16.13
N SER A 23 11.27 -17.88 -16.65
CA SER A 23 10.68 -19.13 -16.13
C SER A 23 11.15 -19.31 -14.69
N ILE A 24 10.35 -18.84 -13.76
CA ILE A 24 10.64 -18.86 -12.36
C ILE A 24 10.18 -20.22 -11.83
N ASP A 25 11.02 -20.95 -11.10
CA ASP A 25 10.68 -22.22 -10.44
C ASP A 25 9.42 -22.09 -9.57
N ASN A 26 8.45 -22.97 -9.79
CA ASN A 26 7.05 -22.81 -9.38
C ASN A 26 6.79 -22.77 -7.87
N ASP A 27 7.70 -23.19 -6.99
CA ASP A 27 7.40 -23.39 -5.57
C ASP A 27 7.61 -22.15 -4.67
N ARG A 28 8.40 -21.17 -5.08
CA ARG A 28 8.62 -19.92 -4.32
C ARG A 28 7.97 -18.69 -4.94
N GLN A 29 7.25 -18.85 -6.04
CA GLN A 29 6.72 -17.77 -6.87
C GLN A 29 5.35 -17.25 -6.45
N ASN A 30 4.59 -18.03 -5.67
CA ASN A 30 3.24 -17.66 -5.30
C ASN A 30 3.17 -16.40 -4.43
N ASP A 31 4.30 -15.99 -3.81
CA ASP A 31 4.39 -14.82 -2.94
C ASP A 31 4.91 -13.54 -3.65
N VAL A 32 5.39 -13.64 -4.90
CA VAL A 32 5.84 -12.44 -5.64
C VAL A 32 4.66 -11.74 -6.28
N VAL A 33 4.14 -10.74 -5.60
CA VAL A 33 3.05 -9.88 -6.08
C VAL A 33 3.58 -8.49 -6.40
N LEU A 34 3.54 -8.12 -7.69
CA LEU A 34 3.95 -6.79 -8.12
C LEU A 34 2.90 -5.75 -7.71
N THR A 35 3.31 -4.76 -6.93
CA THR A 35 2.43 -3.68 -6.51
C THR A 35 2.15 -2.72 -7.67
N PRO A 36 0.88 -2.45 -7.99
CA PRO A 36 0.53 -1.53 -9.09
C PRO A 36 1.12 -0.13 -8.91
N ARG A 37 1.52 0.51 -10.02
CA ARG A 37 2.23 1.78 -9.98
C ARG A 37 1.45 2.93 -9.35
N TYR A 38 0.14 2.97 -9.52
CA TYR A 38 -0.71 3.96 -8.87
C TYR A 38 -0.73 3.80 -7.34
N ILE A 39 -0.58 2.57 -6.82
CA ILE A 39 -0.44 2.29 -5.38
C ILE A 39 0.94 2.70 -4.89
N THR A 40 2.02 2.29 -5.58
CA THR A 40 3.38 2.66 -5.15
C THR A 40 3.60 4.17 -5.14
N ASN A 41 2.99 4.89 -6.10
CA ASN A 41 2.99 6.35 -6.11
C ASN A 41 2.20 6.96 -4.94
N MET A 42 1.00 6.46 -4.66
CA MET A 42 0.21 6.90 -3.50
C MET A 42 0.98 6.67 -2.20
N MET A 43 1.52 5.47 -1.98
CA MET A 43 2.25 5.14 -0.76
C MET A 43 3.50 5.99 -0.57
N ALA A 44 4.27 6.26 -1.62
CA ALA A 44 5.42 7.16 -1.55
C ALA A 44 5.01 8.59 -1.12
N ARG A 45 3.84 9.07 -1.58
CA ARG A 45 3.30 10.37 -1.19
C ARG A 45 2.76 10.36 0.24
N LEU A 46 2.13 9.28 0.68
CA LEU A 46 1.69 9.08 2.08
C LEU A 46 2.87 9.07 3.05
N ALA A 47 4.02 8.55 2.62
CA ALA A 47 5.27 8.59 3.37
C ALA A 47 6.04 9.93 3.24
N HIS A 48 5.40 10.98 2.72
CA HIS A 48 5.96 12.33 2.57
C HIS A 48 7.26 12.42 1.76
N THR A 49 7.43 11.53 0.77
CA THR A 49 8.61 11.50 -0.10
C THR A 49 8.83 12.84 -0.81
N ASN A 50 10.04 13.36 -0.76
CA ASN A 50 10.47 14.60 -1.40
C ASN A 50 11.94 14.49 -1.84
N LYS A 51 12.49 15.52 -2.49
CA LYS A 51 13.86 15.50 -3.02
C LYS A 51 14.95 15.17 -1.98
N ASP A 52 14.70 15.40 -0.70
CA ASP A 52 15.66 15.20 0.38
C ASP A 52 15.43 13.87 1.14
N SER A 53 14.52 13.05 0.66
CA SER A 53 14.23 11.73 1.22
C SER A 53 15.34 10.73 0.93
N PHE A 54 15.57 9.83 1.88
CA PHE A 54 16.34 8.60 1.74
C PHE A 54 15.38 7.43 1.90
N VAL A 55 15.20 6.64 0.86
CA VAL A 55 14.10 5.67 0.73
C VAL A 55 14.62 4.25 0.86
N TRP A 56 14.02 3.48 1.77
CA TRP A 56 14.22 2.04 1.93
C TRP A 56 13.06 1.23 1.36
N ASP A 57 13.41 0.09 0.72
CA ASP A 57 12.51 -1.01 0.38
C ASP A 57 13.24 -2.33 0.63
N LEU A 58 12.90 -3.03 1.71
CA LEU A 58 13.58 -4.25 2.15
C LEU A 58 12.99 -5.55 1.57
N ALA A 59 12.00 -5.45 0.70
CA ALA A 59 11.46 -6.55 -0.11
C ALA A 59 11.04 -5.99 -1.47
N MET A 60 12.01 -5.41 -2.20
CA MET A 60 11.74 -4.49 -3.29
C MET A 60 11.07 -5.11 -4.51
N GLY A 61 11.03 -6.44 -4.62
CA GLY A 61 10.47 -7.08 -5.81
C GLY A 61 11.10 -6.53 -7.09
N SER A 62 10.30 -6.00 -7.99
CA SER A 62 10.76 -5.32 -9.21
C SER A 62 11.18 -3.85 -9.02
N ALA A 63 11.41 -3.39 -7.80
CA ALA A 63 11.74 -2.01 -7.42
C ALA A 63 10.64 -0.98 -7.72
N GLY A 64 9.37 -1.38 -7.76
CA GLY A 64 8.25 -0.49 -8.09
C GLY A 64 8.11 0.71 -7.15
N PHE A 65 8.35 0.52 -5.85
CA PHE A 65 8.35 1.61 -4.85
C PHE A 65 9.50 2.58 -5.06
N LEU A 66 10.71 2.07 -5.28
CA LEU A 66 11.89 2.91 -5.48
C LEU A 66 11.79 3.76 -6.74
N VAL A 67 11.28 3.18 -7.83
CA VAL A 67 10.98 3.91 -9.07
C VAL A 67 9.95 5.02 -8.83
N SER A 68 8.87 4.73 -8.09
CA SER A 68 7.85 5.75 -7.79
C SER A 68 8.39 6.85 -6.88
N ALA A 69 9.19 6.49 -5.88
CA ALA A 69 9.84 7.45 -5.00
C ALA A 69 10.82 8.35 -5.78
N MET A 70 11.68 7.76 -6.61
CA MET A 70 12.61 8.51 -7.46
C MET A 70 11.90 9.53 -8.36
N ASP A 71 10.79 9.13 -8.98
CA ASP A 71 10.00 10.02 -9.85
C ASP A 71 9.44 11.23 -9.07
N ILE A 72 8.95 11.01 -7.86
CA ILE A 72 8.47 12.07 -6.95
C ILE A 72 9.64 12.99 -6.56
N MET A 73 10.77 12.42 -6.13
CA MET A 73 11.94 13.15 -5.69
C MET A 73 12.51 14.04 -6.80
N VAL A 74 12.63 13.50 -8.01
CA VAL A 74 13.12 14.24 -9.18
C VAL A 74 12.14 15.36 -9.58
N LYS A 75 10.83 15.10 -9.53
CA LYS A 75 9.80 16.14 -9.79
C LYS A 75 9.88 17.26 -8.76
N ASP A 76 10.02 16.92 -7.48
CA ASP A 76 10.16 17.92 -6.41
C ASP A 76 11.44 18.74 -6.59
N ALA A 77 12.57 18.11 -6.92
CA ALA A 77 13.82 18.82 -7.22
C ALA A 77 13.65 19.80 -8.39
N LYS A 78 13.02 19.37 -9.50
CA LYS A 78 12.73 20.23 -10.67
C LYS A 78 11.83 21.41 -10.34
N ASN A 79 10.88 21.24 -9.41
CA ASN A 79 9.95 22.29 -9.01
C ASN A 79 10.56 23.30 -8.04
N THR A 80 11.59 22.90 -7.27
CA THR A 80 12.11 23.69 -6.16
C THR A 80 13.50 24.27 -6.43
N ILE A 81 14.29 23.68 -7.33
CA ILE A 81 15.66 24.11 -7.62
C ILE A 81 15.70 24.82 -8.97
N GLN A 82 15.97 26.13 -8.95
CA GLN A 82 16.02 26.96 -10.16
C GLN A 82 17.38 26.90 -10.87
N ASP A 83 18.46 26.74 -10.11
CA ASP A 83 19.82 26.65 -10.66
C ASP A 83 20.02 25.30 -11.36
N LYS A 84 20.36 25.36 -12.65
CA LYS A 84 20.48 24.18 -13.50
C LYS A 84 21.56 23.21 -13.02
N GLN A 85 22.73 23.73 -12.61
CA GLN A 85 23.84 22.91 -12.17
C GLN A 85 23.54 22.23 -10.83
N LYS A 86 22.95 22.98 -9.89
CA LYS A 86 22.47 22.41 -8.61
C LYS A 86 21.39 21.37 -8.81
N LEU A 87 20.49 21.57 -9.76
CA LEU A 87 19.45 20.61 -10.10
C LEU A 87 20.05 19.31 -10.65
N GLU A 88 20.98 19.39 -11.59
CA GLU A 88 21.68 18.23 -12.15
C GLU A 88 22.40 17.44 -11.07
N CYS A 89 23.17 18.12 -10.21
CA CYS A 89 23.83 17.51 -9.05
C CYS A 89 22.84 16.85 -8.10
N LYS A 90 21.69 17.49 -7.83
CA LYS A 90 20.66 16.92 -6.95
C LYS A 90 20.02 15.67 -7.54
N ILE A 91 19.70 15.69 -8.82
CA ILE A 91 19.14 14.51 -9.51
C ILE A 91 20.12 13.35 -9.49
N GLN A 92 21.42 13.64 -9.75
CA GLN A 92 22.46 12.63 -9.68
C GLN A 92 22.57 12.03 -8.27
N ASN A 93 22.58 12.88 -7.23
CA ASN A 93 22.65 12.42 -5.85
C ASN A 93 21.40 11.57 -5.45
N ILE A 94 20.19 11.93 -5.91
CA ILE A 94 18.99 11.12 -5.69
C ILE A 94 19.23 9.70 -6.21
N LYS A 95 19.70 9.57 -7.44
CA LYS A 95 19.92 8.29 -8.11
C LYS A 95 21.02 7.44 -7.49
N GLU A 96 22.12 8.08 -7.08
CA GLU A 96 23.30 7.37 -6.59
C GLU A 96 23.21 7.01 -5.11
N ASN A 97 22.57 7.86 -4.29
CA ASN A 97 22.75 7.79 -2.84
C ASN A 97 21.45 7.74 -2.02
N GLN A 98 20.28 8.05 -2.61
CA GLN A 98 19.08 8.26 -1.81
C GLN A 98 18.04 7.12 -1.92
N LEU A 99 18.36 6.06 -2.64
CA LEU A 99 17.47 4.89 -2.80
C LEU A 99 18.22 3.62 -2.41
N LEU A 100 17.61 2.77 -1.60
CA LEU A 100 18.18 1.48 -1.22
C LEU A 100 17.10 0.40 -1.25
N GLY A 101 17.37 -0.70 -1.96
CA GLY A 101 16.47 -1.84 -2.09
C GLY A 101 17.17 -3.17 -1.86
N VAL A 102 16.46 -4.10 -1.23
CA VAL A 102 16.95 -5.47 -1.01
C VAL A 102 15.95 -6.46 -1.58
N GLU A 103 16.46 -7.48 -2.31
CA GLU A 103 15.66 -8.57 -2.85
C GLU A 103 16.43 -9.90 -2.70
N ILE A 104 15.77 -10.88 -2.13
CA ILE A 104 16.39 -12.19 -1.87
C ILE A 104 16.45 -13.07 -3.11
N LEU A 105 15.45 -12.97 -4.00
CA LEU A 105 15.36 -13.79 -5.21
C LEU A 105 16.20 -13.18 -6.33
N GLY A 106 17.28 -13.87 -6.73
CA GLY A 106 18.25 -13.35 -7.70
C GLY A 106 17.65 -12.98 -9.07
N ASN A 107 16.67 -13.72 -9.56
CA ASN A 107 15.97 -13.42 -10.82
C ASN A 107 15.09 -12.16 -10.70
N ILE A 108 14.41 -11.96 -9.57
CA ILE A 108 13.61 -10.75 -9.29
C ILE A 108 14.53 -9.55 -9.04
N TYR A 109 15.66 -9.77 -8.36
CA TYR A 109 16.69 -8.75 -8.22
C TYR A 109 17.19 -8.23 -9.59
N ILE A 110 17.47 -9.12 -10.53
CA ILE A 110 17.88 -8.73 -11.91
C ILE A 110 16.78 -7.89 -12.57
N LEU A 111 15.52 -8.28 -12.40
CA LEU A 111 14.37 -7.52 -12.89
C LEU A 111 14.30 -6.13 -12.27
N ALA A 112 14.55 -6.01 -10.96
CA ALA A 112 14.60 -4.72 -10.25
C ALA A 112 15.70 -3.81 -10.81
N VAL A 113 16.91 -4.35 -10.97
CA VAL A 113 18.05 -3.60 -11.53
C VAL A 113 17.74 -3.11 -12.95
N LEU A 114 17.19 -3.98 -13.80
CA LEU A 114 16.78 -3.60 -15.16
C LEU A 114 15.70 -2.51 -15.14
N ASN A 115 14.73 -2.60 -14.23
CA ASN A 115 13.69 -1.58 -14.10
C ASN A 115 14.29 -0.22 -13.71
N MET A 116 15.20 -0.19 -12.73
CA MET A 116 15.88 1.03 -12.30
C MET A 116 16.71 1.63 -13.44
N ILE A 117 17.49 0.85 -14.18
CA ILE A 117 18.26 1.29 -15.34
C ILE A 117 17.37 1.90 -16.42
N LEU A 118 16.25 1.23 -16.76
CA LEU A 118 15.28 1.72 -17.75
C LEU A 118 14.62 3.03 -17.33
N MET A 119 14.47 3.25 -16.04
CA MET A 119 13.95 4.51 -15.49
C MET A 119 15.02 5.59 -15.32
N GLY A 120 16.26 5.32 -15.78
CA GLY A 120 17.36 6.28 -15.82
C GLY A 120 18.15 6.37 -14.52
N ASP A 121 18.06 5.35 -13.66
CA ASP A 121 18.93 5.16 -12.51
C ASP A 121 20.01 4.12 -12.87
N GLY A 122 21.26 4.57 -13.01
CA GLY A 122 22.37 3.70 -13.43
C GLY A 122 23.22 3.14 -12.28
N SER A 123 23.04 3.61 -11.05
CA SER A 123 23.99 3.35 -9.95
C SER A 123 23.30 3.07 -8.62
N SER A 124 22.14 2.50 -8.65
CA SER A 124 21.31 2.27 -7.48
C SER A 124 21.95 1.33 -6.44
N ASN A 125 21.69 1.60 -5.17
CA ASN A 125 22.05 0.73 -4.05
C ASN A 125 21.07 -0.44 -3.97
N MET A 126 21.04 -1.27 -5.03
CA MET A 126 20.25 -2.49 -5.06
C MET A 126 21.09 -3.66 -4.58
N VAL A 127 20.57 -4.45 -3.66
CA VAL A 127 21.30 -5.55 -3.03
C VAL A 127 20.52 -6.85 -3.21
N ASN A 128 21.20 -7.88 -3.70
CA ASN A 128 20.68 -9.23 -3.69
C ASN A 128 21.08 -9.92 -2.39
N GLY A 129 20.12 -10.20 -1.53
CA GLY A 129 20.39 -10.84 -0.25
C GLY A 129 19.18 -10.92 0.68
N ASN A 130 19.41 -11.51 1.84
CA ASN A 130 18.40 -11.64 2.88
C ASN A 130 18.31 -10.35 3.72
N SER A 131 17.19 -9.67 3.68
CA SER A 131 16.96 -8.42 4.42
C SER A 131 17.14 -8.58 5.92
N HIS A 132 16.72 -9.71 6.50
CA HIS A 132 16.85 -10.00 7.94
C HIS A 132 18.30 -10.09 8.42
N GLU A 133 19.22 -10.46 7.53
CA GLU A 133 20.65 -10.49 7.82
C GLU A 133 21.33 -9.15 7.56
N LEU A 134 20.81 -8.39 6.60
CA LEU A 134 21.47 -7.22 6.05
C LEU A 134 20.99 -5.90 6.66
N TYR A 135 19.77 -5.81 7.21
CA TYR A 135 19.20 -4.52 7.63
C TYR A 135 20.09 -3.75 8.64
N LYS A 136 20.80 -4.44 9.50
CA LYS A 136 21.76 -3.84 10.45
C LYS A 136 23.01 -3.27 9.77
N ASN A 137 23.35 -3.77 8.59
CA ASN A 137 24.54 -3.32 7.87
C ASN A 137 24.33 -1.96 7.19
N TYR A 138 23.07 -1.50 7.10
CA TYR A 138 22.71 -0.22 6.47
C TYR A 138 22.46 0.90 7.48
N THR A 139 22.97 0.77 8.71
CA THR A 139 22.82 1.79 9.77
C THR A 139 23.36 3.17 9.38
N GLN A 140 24.27 3.24 8.38
CA GLN A 140 24.78 4.49 7.85
C GLN A 140 23.89 5.10 6.75
N PHE A 141 22.94 4.35 6.19
CA PHE A 141 21.96 4.89 5.25
C PHE A 141 20.89 5.63 6.05
N PRO A 142 20.77 6.97 5.90
CA PRO A 142 19.94 7.79 6.77
C PRO A 142 18.48 7.75 6.34
N ALA A 143 17.88 6.54 6.26
CA ALA A 143 16.51 6.33 5.82
C ALA A 143 15.54 7.19 6.62
N ASN A 144 14.69 7.94 5.90
CA ASN A 144 13.58 8.70 6.45
C ASN A 144 12.25 8.45 5.73
N VAL A 145 12.27 7.56 4.74
CA VAL A 145 11.09 7.00 4.08
C VAL A 145 11.27 5.49 3.96
N PHE A 146 10.28 4.74 4.42
CA PHE A 146 10.22 3.29 4.26
C PHE A 146 8.95 2.89 3.53
N LEU A 147 9.09 2.16 2.43
CA LEU A 147 7.99 1.68 1.59
C LEU A 147 8.10 0.17 1.50
N LEU A 148 6.98 -0.55 1.66
CA LEU A 148 7.04 -2.00 1.71
C LEU A 148 5.72 -2.65 1.28
N ASN A 149 5.84 -3.72 0.51
CA ASN A 149 4.87 -4.80 0.37
C ASN A 149 5.58 -6.11 0.72
N PRO A 150 5.53 -6.57 2.00
CA PRO A 150 6.28 -7.75 2.43
C PRO A 150 5.65 -9.04 1.90
N PRO A 151 6.41 -10.15 1.85
CA PRO A 151 5.82 -11.46 1.65
C PRO A 151 4.91 -11.82 2.85
N TYR A 152 3.64 -12.11 2.59
CA TYR A 152 2.63 -12.36 3.64
C TYR A 152 2.82 -13.71 4.35
N SER A 153 3.63 -14.61 3.79
CA SER A 153 4.05 -15.87 4.41
C SER A 153 5.17 -15.69 5.43
N ALA A 154 5.83 -14.53 5.47
CA ALA A 154 6.93 -14.26 6.39
C ALA A 154 6.46 -14.19 7.86
N GLU A 155 7.42 -14.24 8.77
CA GLU A 155 7.18 -14.19 10.22
C GLU A 155 6.38 -12.94 10.60
N GLY A 156 5.44 -13.11 11.55
CA GLY A 156 4.52 -12.04 11.92
C GLY A 156 3.65 -11.58 10.75
N LYS A 157 3.41 -12.47 9.75
CA LYS A 157 2.70 -12.13 8.50
C LYS A 157 3.33 -10.96 7.72
N GLY A 158 4.67 -10.83 7.81
CA GLY A 158 5.45 -9.77 7.18
C GLY A 158 5.78 -8.59 8.10
N PHE A 159 5.21 -8.48 9.29
CA PHE A 159 5.53 -7.39 10.22
C PHE A 159 6.95 -7.44 10.79
N ILE A 160 7.66 -8.57 10.68
CA ILE A 160 9.08 -8.63 11.03
C ILE A 160 9.90 -7.62 10.23
N PHE A 161 9.67 -7.49 8.91
CA PHE A 161 10.34 -6.48 8.06
C PHE A 161 10.07 -5.06 8.53
N VAL A 162 8.83 -4.78 8.94
CA VAL A 162 8.42 -3.46 9.42
C VAL A 162 9.14 -3.13 10.73
N GLN A 163 9.11 -4.05 11.69
CA GLN A 163 9.77 -3.86 12.99
C GLN A 163 11.28 -3.66 12.83
N GLU A 164 11.94 -4.47 11.99
CA GLU A 164 13.38 -4.37 11.75
C GLU A 164 13.74 -3.03 11.11
N ALA A 165 13.05 -2.63 10.04
CA ALA A 165 13.32 -1.35 9.37
C ALA A 165 13.09 -0.16 10.30
N LEU A 166 11.93 -0.09 10.96
CA LEU A 166 11.61 1.04 11.83
C LEU A 166 12.54 1.12 13.05
N SER A 167 13.12 0.00 13.52
CA SER A 167 14.11 0.00 14.59
C SER A 167 15.42 0.69 14.24
N GLN A 168 15.75 0.81 12.95
CA GLN A 168 16.97 1.45 12.45
C GLN A 168 16.75 2.90 12.02
N MET A 169 15.51 3.31 11.83
CA MET A 169 15.17 4.66 11.43
C MET A 169 15.05 5.58 12.65
N THR A 170 15.59 6.78 12.55
CA THR A 170 15.55 7.79 13.64
C THR A 170 14.52 8.89 13.42
N LYS A 171 13.90 8.96 12.24
CA LYS A 171 12.87 9.93 11.87
C LYS A 171 12.19 9.54 10.56
N GLY A 172 11.10 10.21 10.24
CA GLY A 172 10.45 10.13 8.94
C GLY A 172 9.14 9.39 8.97
N TYR A 173 8.78 8.78 7.85
CA TYR A 173 7.50 8.09 7.67
C TYR A 173 7.68 6.75 6.97
N ALA A 174 6.77 5.84 7.26
CA ALA A 174 6.66 4.56 6.57
C ALA A 174 5.24 4.37 6.03
N ALA A 175 5.11 3.76 4.84
CA ALA A 175 3.84 3.32 4.30
C ALA A 175 3.97 1.86 3.86
N ILE A 176 3.16 1.00 4.45
CA ILE A 176 3.24 -0.45 4.31
C ILE A 176 1.91 -0.97 3.79
N ILE A 177 1.91 -1.74 2.70
CA ILE A 177 0.72 -2.48 2.28
C ILE A 177 0.84 -3.94 2.68
N ILE A 178 -0.15 -4.44 3.42
CA ILE A 178 -0.09 -5.76 4.04
C ILE A 178 -1.50 -6.32 4.21
N GLN A 179 -1.65 -7.61 4.52
CA GLN A 179 -2.95 -8.18 4.88
C GLN A 179 -3.58 -7.41 6.03
N GLU A 180 -4.85 -7.01 5.90
CA GLU A 180 -5.53 -6.19 6.90
C GLU A 180 -5.60 -6.87 8.27
N ASN A 181 -5.72 -8.19 8.31
CA ASN A 181 -5.74 -8.98 9.54
C ASN A 181 -4.34 -9.30 10.13
N ALA A 182 -3.27 -8.71 9.60
CA ALA A 182 -1.90 -9.03 10.01
C ALA A 182 -1.59 -8.66 11.46
N GLY A 183 -2.30 -7.69 12.05
CA GLY A 183 -2.22 -7.35 13.49
C GLY A 183 -2.87 -8.38 14.42
N SER A 184 -3.22 -9.58 13.95
CA SER A 184 -3.81 -10.67 14.76
C SER A 184 -2.93 -11.92 14.77
N GLY A 185 -3.13 -12.80 15.76
CA GLY A 185 -2.37 -14.04 15.88
C GLY A 185 -0.86 -13.80 15.91
N ASN A 186 -0.12 -14.41 14.98
CA ASN A 186 1.35 -14.29 14.91
C ASN A 186 1.86 -12.88 14.60
N GLY A 187 1.04 -11.99 14.07
CA GLY A 187 1.39 -10.60 13.81
C GLY A 187 1.35 -9.70 15.06
N LEU A 188 0.53 -10.07 16.05
CA LEU A 188 0.26 -9.24 17.23
C LEU A 188 1.50 -8.83 18.05
N PRO A 189 2.49 -9.69 18.32
CA PRO A 189 3.69 -9.27 19.04
C PRO A 189 4.47 -8.15 18.31
N TYR A 190 4.46 -8.17 16.98
CA TYR A 190 5.13 -7.18 16.14
C TYR A 190 4.40 -5.85 16.14
N THR A 191 3.08 -5.85 15.92
CA THR A 191 2.27 -4.62 15.91
C THR A 191 2.35 -3.90 17.25
N LYS A 192 2.26 -4.64 18.37
CA LYS A 192 2.44 -4.10 19.72
C LYS A 192 3.84 -3.49 19.92
N ASN A 193 4.90 -4.14 19.43
CA ASN A 193 6.26 -3.62 19.54
C ASN A 193 6.49 -2.38 18.67
N ILE A 194 5.87 -2.32 17.48
CA ILE A 194 5.97 -1.18 16.57
C ILE A 194 5.42 0.08 17.24
N LEU A 195 4.27 0.00 17.93
CA LEU A 195 3.65 1.15 18.61
C LEU A 195 4.49 1.73 19.75
N LYS A 196 5.37 0.94 20.38
CA LYS A 196 6.25 1.43 21.44
C LYS A 196 7.21 2.53 21.00
N ASN A 197 7.55 2.57 19.71
CA ASN A 197 8.54 3.48 19.18
C ASN A 197 8.03 4.27 17.95
N ASN A 198 6.85 3.95 17.44
CA ASN A 198 6.32 4.56 16.21
C ASN A 198 4.82 4.81 16.34
N THR A 199 4.34 5.89 15.76
CA THR A 199 2.92 6.26 15.79
C THR A 199 2.23 5.77 14.52
N LEU A 200 1.14 5.02 14.64
CA LEU A 200 0.23 4.76 13.52
C LEU A 200 -0.55 6.05 13.21
N VAL A 201 -0.42 6.56 12.00
CA VAL A 201 -1.06 7.81 11.56
C VAL A 201 -2.34 7.53 10.78
N ALA A 202 -2.31 6.50 9.94
CA ALA A 202 -3.46 6.13 9.13
C ALA A 202 -3.52 4.63 8.85
N SER A 203 -4.75 4.14 8.70
CA SER A 203 -5.11 2.80 8.24
C SER A 203 -6.11 2.91 7.09
N ILE A 204 -5.73 2.45 5.91
CA ILE A 204 -6.51 2.58 4.68
C ILE A 204 -6.93 1.19 4.22
N HIS A 205 -8.22 0.91 4.28
CA HIS A 205 -8.85 -0.32 3.81
C HIS A 205 -8.86 -0.34 2.27
N MET A 206 -8.17 -1.30 1.63
CA MET A 206 -7.92 -1.31 0.19
C MET A 206 -8.93 -2.19 -0.57
N PRO A 207 -9.09 -2.01 -1.91
CA PRO A 207 -9.89 -2.92 -2.73
C PRO A 207 -9.40 -4.38 -2.68
N THR A 208 -10.31 -5.34 -2.65
CA THR A 208 -9.99 -6.78 -2.62
C THR A 208 -9.38 -7.29 -3.93
N ASP A 209 -9.67 -6.63 -5.05
CA ASP A 209 -9.18 -6.99 -6.38
C ASP A 209 -7.88 -6.28 -6.80
N LEU A 210 -7.23 -5.62 -5.86
CA LEU A 210 -6.06 -4.76 -6.09
C LEU A 210 -4.94 -5.45 -6.86
N PHE A 211 -4.69 -6.73 -6.59
CA PHE A 211 -3.63 -7.53 -7.17
C PHE A 211 -4.07 -8.42 -8.35
N GLY A 212 -5.21 -8.09 -8.97
CA GLY A 212 -5.61 -8.68 -10.25
C GLY A 212 -5.89 -10.18 -10.23
N GLY A 213 -6.49 -10.71 -9.18
CA GLY A 213 -6.95 -12.11 -9.11
C GLY A 213 -5.87 -13.14 -8.74
N LYS A 214 -4.63 -12.73 -8.49
CA LYS A 214 -3.59 -13.61 -7.93
C LYS A 214 -3.79 -13.87 -6.43
N ALA A 215 -4.48 -12.98 -5.73
CA ALA A 215 -4.91 -13.17 -4.36
C ALA A 215 -6.13 -12.26 -4.09
N SER A 216 -7.28 -12.83 -3.76
CA SER A 216 -8.40 -12.08 -3.17
C SER A 216 -8.15 -11.89 -1.67
N VAL A 217 -7.04 -11.21 -1.35
CA VAL A 217 -6.67 -10.93 0.04
C VAL A 217 -7.01 -9.50 0.36
N GLN A 218 -7.83 -9.31 1.39
CA GLN A 218 -8.07 -7.97 1.91
C GLN A 218 -6.78 -7.39 2.46
N THR A 219 -6.37 -6.24 1.93
CA THR A 219 -5.17 -5.52 2.36
C THR A 219 -5.51 -4.16 2.94
N ALA A 220 -4.63 -3.66 3.78
CA ALA A 220 -4.64 -2.29 4.24
C ALA A 220 -3.28 -1.63 4.00
N ILE A 221 -3.28 -0.32 3.82
CA ILE A 221 -2.06 0.49 3.89
C ILE A 221 -2.00 1.11 5.27
N TYR A 222 -0.94 0.80 6.02
CA TYR A 222 -0.62 1.43 7.29
C TYR A 222 0.45 2.49 7.10
N VAL A 223 0.20 3.69 7.62
CA VAL A 223 1.14 4.82 7.58
C VAL A 223 1.64 5.10 8.99
N PHE A 224 2.97 5.14 9.15
CA PHE A 224 3.61 5.38 10.45
C PHE A 224 4.44 6.65 10.42
N LYS A 225 4.40 7.39 11.53
CA LYS A 225 5.41 8.36 11.88
C LYS A 225 6.48 7.66 12.72
N VAL A 226 7.71 7.70 12.25
CA VAL A 226 8.84 6.92 12.80
C VAL A 226 9.47 7.64 14.00
N ALA A 227 9.99 6.86 14.94
CA ALA A 227 10.70 7.32 16.14
C ALA A 227 9.90 8.29 17.02
N ARG A 228 8.58 8.08 17.08
CA ARG A 228 7.66 8.70 18.03
C ARG A 228 6.73 7.61 18.56
N PRO A 229 6.75 7.26 19.85
CA PRO A 229 5.80 6.32 20.44
C PRO A 229 4.34 6.72 20.15
N HIS A 230 3.47 5.74 20.01
CA HIS A 230 2.04 5.97 19.93
C HIS A 230 1.47 6.19 21.30
N GLU A 231 0.80 7.31 21.52
CA GLU A 231 0.12 7.66 22.77
C GLU A 231 -1.37 7.25 22.71
N GLU A 232 -2.00 6.98 23.85
CA GLU A 232 -3.41 6.52 23.91
C GLU A 232 -4.42 7.54 23.33
N ASP A 233 -4.07 8.81 23.29
CA ASP A 233 -4.88 9.90 22.75
C ASP A 233 -4.52 10.28 21.30
N ASP A 234 -3.53 9.62 20.69
CA ASP A 234 -3.18 9.83 19.29
C ASP A 234 -4.33 9.36 18.38
N LEU A 235 -4.83 10.29 17.57
CA LEU A 235 -5.86 9.97 16.58
C LEU A 235 -5.26 9.31 15.34
N VAL A 236 -5.86 8.18 14.96
CA VAL A 236 -5.58 7.48 13.71
C VAL A 236 -6.67 7.79 12.69
N THR A 237 -6.28 8.08 11.46
CA THR A 237 -7.22 8.24 10.34
C THR A 237 -7.50 6.89 9.71
N PHE A 238 -8.70 6.35 9.93
CA PHE A 238 -9.21 5.15 9.25
C PHE A 238 -9.97 5.56 7.99
N LEU A 239 -9.67 4.93 6.87
CA LEU A 239 -10.25 5.28 5.59
C LEU A 239 -10.71 4.02 4.83
N ASP A 240 -11.98 3.98 4.42
CA ASP A 240 -12.49 2.98 3.50
C ASP A 240 -12.23 3.39 2.05
N PHE A 241 -11.20 2.79 1.46
CA PHE A 241 -10.81 2.96 0.07
C PHE A 241 -11.15 1.75 -0.80
N SER A 242 -12.08 0.90 -0.36
CA SER A 242 -12.53 -0.29 -1.10
C SER A 242 -13.06 0.03 -2.50
N GLU A 243 -13.60 1.24 -2.70
CA GLU A 243 -14.07 1.80 -3.96
C GLU A 243 -13.12 2.90 -4.41
N ASP A 244 -12.01 2.52 -5.03
CA ASP A 244 -10.94 3.44 -5.43
C ASP A 244 -11.14 4.13 -6.79
N GLY A 245 -12.26 3.85 -7.45
CA GLY A 245 -12.61 4.42 -8.75
C GLY A 245 -12.08 3.65 -9.95
N TYR A 246 -11.23 2.64 -9.74
CA TYR A 246 -10.78 1.76 -10.81
C TYR A 246 -11.63 0.51 -10.94
N THR A 247 -11.97 0.14 -12.19
CA THR A 247 -12.48 -1.21 -12.51
C THR A 247 -11.36 -2.05 -13.08
N ARG A 248 -11.18 -3.24 -12.51
CA ARG A 248 -10.17 -4.24 -12.89
C ARG A 248 -10.85 -5.45 -13.52
N MET A 249 -10.74 -5.61 -14.83
CA MET A 249 -11.39 -6.72 -15.55
C MET A 249 -10.36 -7.74 -15.99
N ASN A 250 -10.55 -9.00 -15.55
CA ASN A 250 -9.79 -10.13 -16.07
C ASN A 250 -10.31 -10.51 -17.47
N ARG A 251 -9.48 -10.40 -18.51
CA ARG A 251 -9.83 -10.98 -19.83
C ARG A 251 -9.63 -12.48 -19.77
N LYS A 252 -10.72 -13.25 -19.77
CA LYS A 252 -10.72 -14.74 -19.78
C LYS A 252 -9.94 -15.40 -20.94
N LYS A 253 -9.50 -14.66 -21.96
CA LYS A 253 -8.83 -15.21 -23.18
C LYS A 253 -7.36 -14.83 -23.35
N SER A 254 -6.78 -13.99 -22.51
CA SER A 254 -5.34 -13.74 -22.48
C SER A 254 -4.90 -13.73 -21.02
N GLY A 255 -4.23 -14.78 -20.61
CA GLY A 255 -4.03 -15.14 -19.20
C GLY A 255 -3.32 -14.16 -18.29
N GLN A 256 -3.15 -12.87 -18.63
CA GLN A 256 -2.32 -11.98 -17.81
C GLN A 256 -2.58 -10.47 -17.90
N LYS A 257 -3.60 -9.98 -18.60
CA LYS A 257 -3.79 -8.53 -18.68
C LYS A 257 -5.02 -8.09 -17.90
N VAL A 258 -4.80 -7.60 -16.68
CA VAL A 258 -5.78 -6.77 -15.97
C VAL A 258 -6.01 -5.51 -16.79
N ASN A 259 -7.22 -5.33 -17.29
CA ASN A 259 -7.62 -4.11 -17.99
C ASN A 259 -8.09 -3.09 -16.93
N LEU A 260 -7.16 -2.25 -16.49
CA LEU A 260 -7.43 -1.16 -15.56
C LEU A 260 -8.15 -0.03 -16.29
N ARG A 261 -9.32 0.36 -15.80
CA ARG A 261 -10.08 1.51 -16.33
C ARG A 261 -10.42 2.44 -15.19
N ASP A 262 -10.18 3.73 -15.36
CA ASP A 262 -10.76 4.77 -14.53
C ASP A 262 -12.23 4.91 -14.91
N THR A 263 -13.10 4.41 -14.03
CA THR A 263 -14.56 4.41 -14.25
C THR A 263 -15.30 5.36 -13.31
N ASP A 264 -14.64 5.81 -12.24
CA ASP A 264 -15.22 6.71 -11.26
C ASP A 264 -14.16 7.60 -10.60
N HIS A 265 -13.58 8.51 -11.40
CA HIS A 265 -12.67 9.55 -10.91
C HIS A 265 -11.50 9.01 -10.04
N ALA A 266 -10.91 7.88 -10.43
CA ALA A 266 -9.89 7.22 -9.65
C ALA A 266 -8.71 8.15 -9.33
N LYS A 267 -8.26 8.94 -10.31
CA LYS A 267 -7.15 9.88 -10.08
C LYS A 267 -7.45 10.88 -8.97
N GLU A 268 -8.64 11.47 -8.99
CA GLU A 268 -9.09 12.44 -7.99
C GLU A 268 -9.26 11.80 -6.62
N ARG A 269 -9.75 10.56 -6.57
CA ARG A 269 -9.88 9.77 -5.33
C ARG A 269 -8.52 9.50 -4.67
N TYR A 270 -7.51 9.12 -5.45
CA TYR A 270 -6.15 8.93 -4.95
C TYR A 270 -5.52 10.23 -4.44
N GLU A 271 -5.76 11.36 -5.11
CA GLU A 271 -5.33 12.68 -4.64
C GLU A 271 -6.01 13.06 -3.33
N GLU A 272 -7.30 12.78 -3.19
CA GLU A 272 -8.08 13.06 -2.00
C GLU A 272 -7.58 12.28 -0.78
N VAL A 273 -7.33 10.97 -0.93
CA VAL A 273 -6.77 10.13 0.16
C VAL A 273 -5.43 10.65 0.65
N VAL A 274 -4.53 11.00 -0.27
CA VAL A 274 -3.23 11.57 0.10
C VAL A 274 -3.41 12.92 0.83
N ALA A 275 -4.35 13.75 0.42
CA ALA A 275 -4.62 15.03 1.08
C ALA A 275 -5.17 14.82 2.50
N ILE A 276 -6.14 13.92 2.68
CA ILE A 276 -6.75 13.61 3.99
C ILE A 276 -5.68 13.11 4.97
N VAL A 277 -4.90 12.12 4.59
CA VAL A 277 -3.86 11.52 5.47
C VAL A 277 -2.73 12.51 5.78
N SER A 278 -2.46 13.46 4.88
CA SER A 278 -1.44 14.51 5.09
C SER A 278 -1.99 15.75 5.81
N ASP A 279 -3.18 15.70 6.38
CA ASP A 279 -3.89 16.83 7.01
C ASP A 279 -3.99 18.08 6.11
N LYS A 280 -4.13 17.86 4.80
CA LYS A 280 -4.34 18.92 3.81
C LYS A 280 -5.81 18.95 3.41
N LYS A 281 -6.32 20.14 3.08
CA LYS A 281 -7.68 20.26 2.57
C LYS A 281 -7.80 19.54 1.21
N PRO A 282 -8.64 18.51 1.08
CA PRO A 282 -8.86 17.85 -0.19
C PRO A 282 -9.62 18.76 -1.17
N LYS A 283 -9.44 18.51 -2.46
CA LYS A 283 -10.14 19.24 -3.54
C LYS A 283 -11.51 18.64 -3.85
N THR A 284 -11.73 17.40 -3.48
CA THR A 284 -12.94 16.62 -3.70
C THR A 284 -13.46 16.08 -2.36
N ASN A 285 -14.64 15.47 -2.33
CA ASN A 285 -15.32 15.02 -1.10
C ASN A 285 -15.91 13.61 -1.29
N TYR A 286 -15.17 12.71 -1.91
CA TYR A 286 -15.57 11.30 -2.04
C TYR A 286 -15.50 10.58 -0.70
N TYR A 287 -14.52 10.96 0.15
CA TYR A 287 -14.24 10.36 1.43
C TYR A 287 -14.41 11.38 2.54
N THR A 288 -15.46 11.21 3.35
CA THR A 288 -15.82 12.15 4.42
C THR A 288 -16.27 11.37 5.67
N GLU A 289 -16.26 12.02 6.82
CA GLU A 289 -16.83 11.47 8.04
C GLU A 289 -18.37 11.29 7.91
N ARG A 290 -19.04 12.15 7.13
CA ARG A 290 -20.50 12.08 6.92
C ARG A 290 -20.96 10.83 6.19
N ASN A 291 -20.17 10.33 5.23
CA ASN A 291 -20.47 9.09 4.51
C ASN A 291 -19.79 7.87 5.13
N HIS A 292 -19.25 8.03 6.34
CA HIS A 292 -18.52 7.01 7.08
C HIS A 292 -17.29 6.43 6.35
N LYS A 293 -16.83 7.04 5.25
CA LYS A 293 -15.63 6.60 4.54
C LYS A 293 -14.33 7.05 5.23
N VAL A 294 -14.39 8.02 6.14
CA VAL A 294 -13.29 8.48 7.00
C VAL A 294 -13.75 8.44 8.45
N ILE A 295 -12.92 7.88 9.32
CA ILE A 295 -13.13 7.86 10.77
C ILE A 295 -11.83 8.32 11.42
N LYS A 296 -11.90 9.23 12.40
CA LYS A 296 -10.79 9.58 13.27
C LYS A 296 -11.08 9.00 14.64
N ASP A 297 -10.26 8.08 15.09
CA ASP A 297 -10.44 7.39 16.37
C ASP A 297 -9.09 7.04 16.97
N THR A 298 -9.06 6.75 18.25
CA THR A 298 -7.87 6.23 18.95
C THR A 298 -7.77 4.71 18.79
N ILE A 299 -6.58 4.17 19.02
CA ILE A 299 -6.33 2.74 19.07
C ILE A 299 -5.76 2.35 20.43
N THR A 300 -5.89 1.07 20.77
CA THR A 300 -5.21 0.53 21.95
C THR A 300 -3.73 0.26 21.66
N LEU A 301 -2.90 0.29 22.70
CA LEU A 301 -1.48 -0.05 22.57
C LEU A 301 -1.25 -1.57 22.41
N GLU A 302 -2.33 -2.36 22.37
CA GLU A 302 -2.25 -3.81 22.17
C GLU A 302 -1.97 -4.19 20.69
N GLY A 303 -2.22 -3.30 19.74
CA GLY A 303 -1.85 -3.48 18.32
C GLY A 303 -2.76 -4.41 17.53
N ASN A 304 -4.00 -4.63 17.98
CA ASN A 304 -4.97 -5.56 17.38
C ASN A 304 -6.22 -4.89 16.81
N ASP A 305 -6.28 -3.57 16.85
CA ASP A 305 -7.43 -2.75 16.45
C ASP A 305 -7.10 -1.74 15.34
N TRP A 306 -6.30 -2.15 14.35
CA TRP A 306 -5.82 -1.28 13.28
C TRP A 306 -6.69 -1.27 12.03
N THR A 307 -7.81 -2.01 12.02
CA THR A 307 -8.63 -2.11 10.81
C THR A 307 -9.77 -1.11 10.81
N TYR A 308 -10.10 -0.56 9.64
CA TYR A 308 -11.23 0.36 9.47
C TYR A 308 -12.54 -0.20 10.05
N ASN A 309 -12.84 -1.48 9.79
CA ASN A 309 -14.09 -2.11 10.22
C ASN A 309 -14.26 -2.18 11.75
N GLN A 310 -13.15 -2.19 12.52
CA GLN A 310 -13.21 -2.20 13.99
C GLN A 310 -13.64 -0.85 14.56
N HIS A 311 -13.47 0.24 13.82
CA HIS A 311 -13.83 1.60 14.21
C HIS A 311 -15.13 2.08 13.58
N LEU A 312 -15.71 1.31 12.66
CA LEU A 312 -16.99 1.63 12.04
C LEU A 312 -18.13 1.42 13.05
N LYS A 313 -18.70 2.53 13.53
CA LYS A 313 -19.90 2.50 14.40
C LYS A 313 -21.11 2.31 13.52
N ILE A 314 -21.61 1.07 13.43
CA ILE A 314 -22.86 0.76 12.75
C ILE A 314 -23.98 0.93 13.77
N ASP A 315 -24.92 1.84 13.50
CA ASP A 315 -26.17 1.88 14.27
C ASP A 315 -26.99 0.64 13.90
N THR A 316 -27.00 -0.31 14.81
CA THR A 316 -27.78 -1.55 14.68
C THR A 316 -29.18 -1.43 15.27
N THR A 317 -29.59 -0.24 15.70
CA THR A 317 -30.94 0.01 16.19
C THR A 317 -31.93 -0.23 15.05
N PRO A 318 -32.82 -1.25 15.13
CA PRO A 318 -33.74 -1.53 14.04
C PRO A 318 -34.72 -0.35 13.82
N ALA A 319 -34.79 0.12 12.58
CA ALA A 319 -35.80 1.11 12.22
C ALA A 319 -37.22 0.47 12.17
N GLU A 320 -38.25 1.29 12.28
CA GLU A 320 -39.64 0.82 12.18
C GLU A 320 -39.90 0.06 10.87
N GLU A 321 -39.25 0.47 9.78
CA GLU A 321 -39.31 -0.20 8.48
C GLU A 321 -38.66 -1.59 8.49
N ASP A 322 -37.61 -1.83 9.26
CA ASP A 322 -37.00 -3.16 9.40
C ASP A 322 -37.96 -4.12 10.14
N PHE A 323 -38.65 -3.63 11.16
CA PHE A 323 -39.68 -4.42 11.82
C PHE A 323 -40.85 -4.73 10.86
N LYS A 324 -41.33 -3.75 10.11
CA LYS A 324 -42.41 -3.96 9.12
C LYS A 324 -41.99 -4.98 8.07
N ARG A 325 -40.76 -4.88 7.54
CA ARG A 325 -40.23 -5.84 6.57
C ARG A 325 -40.14 -7.25 7.16
N THR A 326 -39.56 -7.39 8.35
CA THR A 326 -39.44 -8.69 9.04
C THR A 326 -40.78 -9.31 9.29
N VAL A 327 -41.79 -8.53 9.71
CA VAL A 327 -43.16 -9.02 9.91
C VAL A 327 -43.80 -9.44 8.58
N ALA A 328 -43.63 -8.67 7.51
CA ALA A 328 -44.13 -9.00 6.18
C ALA A 328 -43.52 -10.30 5.64
N ASP A 329 -42.19 -10.47 5.79
CA ASP A 329 -41.47 -11.68 5.38
C ASP A 329 -41.92 -12.90 6.18
N TYR A 330 -42.13 -12.76 7.51
CA TYR A 330 -42.64 -13.82 8.35
C TYR A 330 -44.08 -14.22 7.96
N LEU A 331 -44.95 -13.25 7.72
CA LEU A 331 -46.31 -13.51 7.29
C LEU A 331 -46.35 -14.20 5.92
N SER A 332 -45.52 -13.75 4.98
CA SER A 332 -45.39 -14.39 3.66
C SER A 332 -44.88 -15.81 3.76
N TRP A 333 -43.91 -16.08 4.62
CA TRP A 333 -43.44 -17.44 4.91
C TRP A 333 -44.53 -18.28 5.56
N LYS A 334 -45.26 -17.76 6.55
CA LYS A 334 -46.38 -18.47 7.19
C LYS A 334 -47.51 -18.82 6.21
N VAL A 335 -47.87 -17.88 5.34
CA VAL A 335 -48.89 -18.11 4.30
C VAL A 335 -48.41 -19.20 3.33
N SER A 336 -47.13 -19.18 2.90
CA SER A 336 -46.60 -20.23 2.03
C SER A 336 -46.61 -21.61 2.67
N GLN A 337 -46.37 -21.72 3.98
CA GLN A 337 -46.47 -22.97 4.74
C GLN A 337 -47.91 -23.50 4.80
N VAL A 338 -48.89 -22.62 4.98
CA VAL A 338 -50.33 -23.02 5.04
C VAL A 338 -50.83 -23.45 3.66
N ILE A 339 -50.44 -22.73 2.60
CA ILE A 339 -50.86 -23.07 1.23
C ILE A 339 -50.12 -24.30 0.70
N GLY A 340 -48.81 -24.43 1.00
CA GLY A 340 -47.98 -25.57 0.59
C GLY A 340 -48.30 -26.88 1.34
N GLY A 341 -48.89 -26.79 2.53
CA GLY A 341 -49.29 -27.95 3.34
C GLY A 341 -50.65 -28.59 2.96
N GLN A 342 -51.35 -28.03 1.96
CA GLN A 342 -52.65 -28.62 1.48
C GLN A 342 -52.53 -29.53 0.25
N ASN A 343 -51.32 -29.77 -0.25
CA ASN A 343 -51.02 -30.65 -1.38
C ASN A 343 -50.16 -31.85 -0.96
N GLY A 344 -50.50 -32.51 0.12
CA GLY A 344 -49.91 -33.77 0.56
C GLY A 344 -50.96 -34.81 0.88
#